data_775428d9ad1be65a32622cd82da9beb5
#
_entry.id   775428d9ad1be65a32622cd82da9beb5
#
_cell.length_a   1.000
_cell.length_b   1.000
_cell.length_c   1.000
_cell.angle_alpha   90.00
_cell.angle_beta   90.00
_cell.angle_gamma   90.00
#
_symmetry.space_group_name_H-M   'P 1'
#
loop_
_entity.id
_entity.type
_entity.pdbx_description
1 polymer ?
#
loop_
_entity_poly.entity_id
_entity_poly.type
_entity_poly.pdbx_seq_one_letter_code
_entity_poly.pdbx_strand_id
1 'polypeptide(L)'
;GRADEVLAWQIRTALAGQDASRAGAVVYAYEPRWAIGTAEAASPDYVAERHGRIRALIGRDWGAPAADAARVIYGGSVNPDNGPALIALADVDGLFIGRAAWTAAGFFTLVRIVAQARLAARGAVAA
;
A
#
# COMPACT_ATOMS: atom_id res chain seq x y z
N GLY A 1 8.12 -16.29 -5.91
CA GLY A 1 6.98 -17.18 -6.15
C GLY A 1 6.02 -16.58 -7.18
N ARG A 2 5.00 -17.30 -7.55
CA ARG A 2 4.05 -16.93 -8.61
C ARG A 2 3.37 -15.55 -8.40
N ALA A 3 3.18 -15.15 -7.14
CA ALA A 3 2.63 -13.82 -6.82
C ALA A 3 3.56 -12.69 -7.27
N ASP A 4 4.86 -12.85 -7.10
CA ASP A 4 5.85 -11.84 -7.48
C ASP A 4 5.96 -11.72 -9.01
N GLU A 5 5.84 -12.83 -9.73
CA GLU A 5 5.81 -12.84 -11.19
C GLU A 5 4.58 -12.10 -11.73
N VAL A 6 3.42 -12.33 -11.11
CA VAL A 6 2.17 -11.64 -11.48
C VAL A 6 2.27 -10.14 -11.20
N LEU A 7 2.77 -9.74 -10.03
CA LEU A 7 2.98 -8.34 -9.68
C LEU A 7 3.93 -7.65 -10.68
N ALA A 8 5.05 -8.28 -10.99
CA ALA A 8 6.02 -7.76 -11.95
C ALA A 8 5.39 -7.59 -13.35
N TRP A 9 4.65 -8.59 -13.78
CA TRP A 9 3.96 -8.54 -15.07
C TRP A 9 2.93 -7.41 -15.11
N GLN A 10 2.07 -7.27 -14.09
CA GLN A 10 1.05 -6.23 -14.04
C GLN A 10 1.66 -4.82 -14.05
N ILE A 11 2.67 -4.57 -13.21
CA ILE A 11 3.31 -3.25 -13.11
C ILE A 11 4.02 -2.90 -14.42
N ARG A 12 4.79 -3.84 -14.98
CA ARG A 12 5.49 -3.62 -16.25
C ARG A 12 4.53 -3.39 -17.42
N THR A 13 3.42 -4.12 -17.46
CA THR A 13 2.41 -3.95 -18.51
C THR A 13 1.72 -2.58 -18.38
N ALA A 14 1.35 -2.19 -17.16
CA ALA A 14 0.71 -0.89 -16.93
C ALA A 14 1.62 0.30 -17.23
N LEU A 15 2.93 0.14 -17.05
CA LEU A 15 3.92 1.20 -17.26
C LEU A 15 4.75 1.01 -18.53
N ALA A 16 4.34 0.15 -19.45
CA ALA A 16 5.05 -0.07 -20.70
C ALA A 16 5.27 1.25 -21.45
N GLY A 17 6.53 1.56 -21.78
CA GLY A 17 6.90 2.80 -22.48
C GLY A 17 6.85 4.07 -21.61
N GLN A 18 6.61 3.96 -20.31
CA GLN A 18 6.65 5.10 -19.39
C GLN A 18 8.04 5.27 -18.78
N ASP A 19 8.42 6.53 -18.51
CA ASP A 19 9.69 6.88 -17.88
C ASP A 19 9.62 6.81 -16.33
N ALA A 20 10.77 7.05 -15.68
CA ALA A 20 10.91 7.03 -14.23
C ALA A 20 10.04 8.09 -13.52
N SER A 21 9.85 9.27 -14.14
CA SER A 21 9.00 10.33 -13.59
C SER A 21 7.55 9.87 -13.51
N ARG A 22 7.06 9.23 -14.57
CA ARG A 22 5.71 8.69 -14.59
C ARG A 22 5.54 7.54 -13.62
N ALA A 23 6.50 6.61 -13.55
CA ALA A 23 6.49 5.51 -12.60
C ALA A 23 6.43 6.00 -11.15
N GLY A 24 7.19 7.04 -10.80
CA GLY A 24 7.16 7.66 -9.47
C GLY A 24 5.87 8.42 -9.14
N ALA A 25 5.13 8.89 -10.15
CA ALA A 25 3.89 9.63 -9.97
C ALA A 25 2.63 8.76 -9.80
N VAL A 26 2.72 7.46 -10.10
CA VAL A 26 1.59 6.53 -10.02
C VAL A 26 1.33 6.10 -8.57
N VAL A 27 0.05 5.90 -8.23
CA VAL A 27 -0.36 5.23 -7.00
C VAL A 27 -0.60 3.76 -7.32
N TYR A 28 0.13 2.87 -6.65
CA TYR A 28 0.03 1.42 -6.80
C TYR A 28 -0.87 0.85 -5.71
N ALA A 29 -2.05 0.39 -6.05
CA ALA A 29 -2.95 -0.26 -5.10
C ALA A 29 -2.68 -1.78 -5.10
N TYR A 30 -2.13 -2.30 -4.01
CA TYR A 30 -1.95 -3.73 -3.82
C TYR A 30 -3.17 -4.34 -3.14
N GLU A 31 -3.83 -5.24 -3.82
CA GLU A 31 -5.02 -5.94 -3.34
C GLU A 31 -4.84 -7.46 -3.49
N PRO A 32 -4.48 -8.19 -2.42
CA PRO A 32 -4.42 -9.65 -2.49
C PRO A 32 -5.85 -10.18 -2.72
N ARG A 33 -6.03 -10.89 -3.82
CA ARG A 33 -7.35 -11.30 -4.32
C ARG A 33 -8.20 -12.05 -3.29
N TRP A 34 -7.55 -12.84 -2.44
CA TRP A 34 -8.22 -13.61 -1.38
C TRP A 34 -8.70 -12.74 -0.19
N ALA A 35 -8.15 -11.54 -0.01
CA ALA A 35 -8.55 -10.59 1.04
C ALA A 35 -9.61 -9.57 0.58
N ILE A 36 -10.05 -9.63 -0.69
CA ILE A 36 -11.05 -8.72 -1.23
C ILE A 36 -12.45 -9.28 -0.94
N GLY A 37 -13.31 -8.47 -0.33
CA GLY A 37 -14.71 -8.83 -0.08
C GLY A 37 -14.92 -9.91 0.99
N THR A 38 -13.88 -10.31 1.68
CA THR A 38 -13.92 -11.25 2.80
C THR A 38 -13.90 -10.51 4.14
N ALA A 39 -14.06 -11.22 5.25
CA ALA A 39 -13.83 -10.69 6.60
C ALA A 39 -12.34 -10.78 7.00
N GLU A 40 -11.55 -11.54 6.25
CA GLU A 40 -10.15 -11.80 6.55
C GLU A 40 -9.24 -10.78 5.85
N ALA A 41 -8.44 -10.05 6.63
CA ALA A 41 -7.39 -9.18 6.14
C ALA A 41 -6.05 -9.93 6.08
N ALA A 42 -5.15 -9.48 5.20
CA ALA A 42 -3.79 -10.00 5.21
C ALA A 42 -3.06 -9.59 6.50
N SER A 43 -2.16 -10.45 6.99
CA SER A 43 -1.32 -10.11 8.14
C SER A 43 -0.38 -8.94 7.82
N PRO A 44 0.00 -8.12 8.84
CA PRO A 44 0.97 -7.04 8.64
C PRO A 44 2.29 -7.52 8.00
N ASP A 45 2.81 -8.68 8.40
CA ASP A 45 4.05 -9.24 7.84
C ASP A 45 3.91 -9.55 6.34
N TYR A 46 2.78 -10.13 5.95
CA TYR A 46 2.51 -10.40 4.54
C TYR A 46 2.42 -9.10 3.73
N VAL A 47 1.73 -8.08 4.28
CA VAL A 47 1.60 -6.77 3.62
C VAL A 47 2.97 -6.10 3.49
N ALA A 48 3.77 -6.07 4.57
CA ALA A 48 5.11 -5.51 4.56
C ALA A 48 6.00 -6.17 3.50
N GLU A 49 6.00 -7.50 3.44
CA GLU A 49 6.76 -8.24 2.42
C GLU A 49 6.33 -7.87 0.99
N ARG A 50 5.03 -7.84 0.71
CA ARG A 50 4.52 -7.57 -0.64
C ARG A 50 4.76 -6.12 -1.06
N HIS A 51 4.56 -5.17 -0.18
CA HIS A 51 4.82 -3.75 -0.45
C HIS A 51 6.31 -3.48 -0.68
N GLY A 52 7.20 -4.05 0.14
CA GLY A 52 8.65 -3.97 -0.07
C GLY A 52 9.07 -4.56 -1.42
N ARG A 53 8.47 -5.68 -1.87
CA ARG A 53 8.73 -6.26 -3.19
C ARG A 53 8.26 -5.37 -4.34
N ILE A 54 7.09 -4.72 -4.21
CA ILE A 54 6.60 -3.77 -5.21
C ILE A 54 7.58 -2.59 -5.32
N ARG A 55 7.98 -2.00 -4.20
CA ARG A 55 8.93 -0.88 -4.17
C ARG A 55 10.28 -1.26 -4.76
N ALA A 56 10.81 -2.44 -4.41
CA ALA A 56 12.05 -2.97 -4.97
C ALA A 56 11.96 -3.19 -6.49
N LEU A 57 10.81 -3.65 -6.98
CA LEU A 57 10.56 -3.81 -8.41
C LEU A 57 10.59 -2.46 -9.15
N ILE A 58 9.92 -1.44 -8.59
CA ILE A 58 9.92 -0.09 -9.17
C ILE A 58 11.35 0.46 -9.20
N GLY A 59 12.10 0.31 -8.11
CA GLY A 59 13.49 0.76 -8.03
C GLY A 59 14.41 0.07 -9.02
N ARG A 60 14.24 -1.22 -9.24
CA ARG A 60 15.02 -1.99 -10.22
C ARG A 60 14.72 -1.58 -11.67
N ASP A 61 13.46 -1.37 -12.01
CA ASP A 61 13.02 -1.19 -13.39
C ASP A 61 13.01 0.30 -13.81
N TRP A 62 12.82 1.25 -12.86
CA TRP A 62 12.76 2.71 -13.12
C TRP A 62 13.69 3.56 -12.24
N GLY A 63 14.49 2.94 -11.38
CA GLY A 63 15.47 3.63 -10.53
C GLY A 63 14.96 4.01 -9.14
N ALA A 64 15.90 4.22 -8.21
CA ALA A 64 15.60 4.56 -6.83
C ALA A 64 14.73 5.82 -6.67
N PRO A 65 14.94 6.91 -7.41
CA PRO A 65 14.08 8.10 -7.30
C PRO A 65 12.61 7.81 -7.61
N ALA A 66 12.32 6.92 -8.56
CA ALA A 66 10.95 6.51 -8.87
C ALA A 66 10.34 5.68 -7.72
N ALA A 67 11.12 4.78 -7.12
CA ALA A 67 10.68 3.98 -5.97
C ALA A 67 10.39 4.85 -4.73
N ASP A 68 11.21 5.86 -4.48
CA ASP A 68 11.04 6.79 -3.35
C ASP A 68 9.82 7.70 -3.53
N ALA A 69 9.54 8.12 -4.77
CA ALA A 69 8.41 8.98 -5.10
C ALA A 69 7.08 8.21 -5.19
N ALA A 70 7.12 6.93 -5.54
CA ALA A 70 5.94 6.09 -5.72
C ALA A 70 5.14 5.93 -4.42
N ARG A 71 3.81 5.91 -4.53
CA ARG A 71 2.91 5.61 -3.42
C ARG A 71 2.33 4.21 -3.59
N VAL A 72 2.64 3.34 -2.63
CA VAL A 72 2.10 1.97 -2.59
C VAL A 72 1.07 1.89 -1.48
N ILE A 73 -0.19 1.66 -1.84
CA ILE A 73 -1.31 1.61 -0.90
C ILE A 73 -1.86 0.18 -0.81
N TYR A 74 -2.32 -0.20 0.37
CA TYR A 74 -2.89 -1.52 0.63
C TYR A 74 -4.41 -1.49 0.59
N GLY A 75 -5.02 -2.44 -0.12
CA GLY A 75 -6.45 -2.72 -0.11
C GLY A 75 -6.72 -4.21 0.14
N GLY A 76 -7.55 -4.50 1.12
CA GLY A 76 -7.90 -5.87 1.48
C GLY A 76 -8.54 -5.94 2.86
N SER A 77 -9.87 -5.79 2.93
CA SER A 77 -10.66 -5.83 4.17
C SER A 77 -10.13 -4.92 5.29
N VAL A 78 -9.71 -3.71 4.93
CA VAL A 78 -9.26 -2.68 5.88
C VAL A 78 -10.45 -2.16 6.69
N ASN A 79 -10.24 -2.03 8.00
CA ASN A 79 -11.23 -1.54 8.97
C ASN A 79 -10.53 -0.73 10.10
N PRO A 80 -11.28 -0.13 11.05
CA PRO A 80 -10.69 0.64 12.15
C PRO A 80 -9.72 -0.15 13.04
N ASP A 81 -9.91 -1.46 13.18
CA ASP A 81 -9.11 -2.28 14.08
C ASP A 81 -7.74 -2.64 13.48
N ASN A 82 -7.68 -2.93 12.18
CA ASN A 82 -6.44 -3.32 11.50
C ASN A 82 -5.71 -2.17 10.80
N GLY A 83 -6.42 -1.10 10.46
CA GLY A 83 -5.88 0.07 9.76
C GLY A 83 -4.63 0.69 10.42
N PRO A 84 -4.60 0.89 11.76
CA PRO A 84 -3.44 1.43 12.45
C PRO A 84 -2.17 0.62 12.25
N ALA A 85 -2.25 -0.70 12.39
CA ALA A 85 -1.10 -1.59 12.21
C ALA A 85 -0.60 -1.59 10.76
N LEU A 86 -1.51 -1.59 9.80
CA LEU A 86 -1.18 -1.59 8.38
C LEU A 86 -0.51 -0.29 7.93
N ILE A 87 -1.04 0.88 8.33
CA ILE A 87 -0.47 2.17 7.93
C ILE A 87 0.86 2.49 8.62
N ALA A 88 1.17 1.82 9.73
CA ALA A 88 2.46 1.96 10.42
C ALA A 88 3.62 1.26 9.69
N LEU A 89 3.34 0.36 8.76
CA LEU A 89 4.36 -0.35 7.99
C LEU A 89 5.15 0.62 7.08
N ALA A 90 6.46 0.40 6.99
CA ALA A 90 7.39 1.32 6.32
C ALA A 90 7.04 1.58 4.85
N ASP A 91 6.68 0.53 4.11
CA ASP A 91 6.39 0.58 2.68
C ASP A 91 4.90 0.75 2.33
N VAL A 92 4.05 1.03 3.34
CA VAL A 92 2.63 1.31 3.13
C VAL A 92 2.39 2.81 3.19
N ASP A 93 2.14 3.44 2.07
CA ASP A 93 1.93 4.90 1.97
C ASP A 93 0.48 5.32 2.19
N GLY A 94 -0.45 4.38 2.13
CA GLY A 94 -1.87 4.66 2.31
C GLY A 94 -2.71 3.38 2.35
N LEU A 95 -3.99 3.55 2.59
CA LEU A 95 -4.97 2.46 2.64
C LEU A 95 -6.07 2.72 1.61
N PHE A 96 -6.44 1.67 0.89
CA PHE A 96 -7.57 1.66 -0.05
C PHE A 96 -8.75 0.95 0.63
N ILE A 97 -9.79 1.72 0.98
CA ILE A 97 -10.83 1.27 1.90
C ILE A 97 -12.19 1.29 1.21
N GLY A 98 -12.89 0.18 1.27
CA GLY A 98 -14.25 0.02 0.73
C GLY A 98 -15.31 0.18 1.82
N ARG A 99 -15.97 -0.92 2.19
CA ARG A 99 -17.17 -0.97 3.04
C ARG A 99 -17.11 -0.15 4.33
N ALA A 100 -15.99 -0.16 5.03
CA ALA A 100 -15.83 0.58 6.29
C ALA A 100 -15.85 2.12 6.11
N ALA A 101 -15.69 2.60 4.88
CA ALA A 101 -15.67 4.02 4.53
C ALA A 101 -16.89 4.47 3.70
N TRP A 102 -17.93 3.64 3.53
CA TRP A 102 -19.10 3.98 2.71
C TRP A 102 -20.00 5.06 3.33
N THR A 103 -19.91 5.31 4.62
CA THR A 103 -20.59 6.42 5.28
C THR A 103 -19.60 7.55 5.58
N ALA A 104 -20.09 8.79 5.60
CA ALA A 104 -19.26 9.95 5.97
C ALA A 104 -18.62 9.78 7.35
N ALA A 105 -19.37 9.28 8.33
CA ALA A 105 -18.88 9.03 9.67
C ALA A 105 -17.79 7.94 9.71
N GLY A 106 -18.00 6.84 8.98
CA GLY A 106 -17.01 5.75 8.85
C GLY A 106 -15.73 6.23 8.19
N PHE A 107 -15.84 6.96 7.09
CA PHE A 107 -14.69 7.55 6.40
C PHE A 107 -13.91 8.51 7.31
N PHE A 108 -14.59 9.44 7.97
CA PHE A 108 -13.96 10.40 8.89
C PHE A 108 -13.25 9.69 10.05
N THR A 109 -13.88 8.67 10.63
CA THR A 109 -13.29 7.87 11.72
C THR A 109 -11.98 7.21 11.26
N LEU A 110 -11.99 6.59 10.09
CA LEU A 110 -10.79 5.93 9.53
C LEU A 110 -9.69 6.93 9.20
N VAL A 111 -10.00 8.06 8.57
CA VAL A 111 -9.01 9.12 8.29
C VAL A 111 -8.32 9.57 9.56
N ARG A 112 -9.08 9.81 10.64
CA ARG A 112 -8.54 10.24 11.94
C ARG A 112 -7.62 9.18 12.55
N ILE A 113 -8.06 7.92 12.61
CA ILE A 113 -7.31 6.81 13.20
C ILE A 113 -6.01 6.57 12.42
N VAL A 114 -6.10 6.53 11.10
CA VAL A 114 -4.95 6.29 10.22
C VAL A 114 -3.95 7.44 10.30
N ALA A 115 -4.41 8.68 10.31
CA ALA A 115 -3.54 9.85 10.46
C ALA A 115 -2.79 9.83 11.80
N GLN A 116 -3.46 9.53 12.90
CA GLN A 116 -2.83 9.40 14.22
C GLN A 116 -1.78 8.29 14.26
N ALA A 117 -2.11 7.12 13.73
CA ALA A 117 -1.18 5.99 13.69
C ALA A 117 0.07 6.31 12.83
N ARG A 118 -0.10 6.98 11.69
CA ARG A 118 1.01 7.38 10.82
C ARG A 118 1.92 8.42 11.48
N LEU A 119 1.36 9.38 12.19
CA LEU A 119 2.14 10.38 12.92
C LEU A 119 2.94 9.74 14.05
N ALA A 120 2.33 8.81 14.81
CA ALA A 120 3.01 8.09 15.89
C ALA A 120 4.18 7.23 15.34
N ALA A 121 3.98 6.51 14.24
CA ALA A 121 5.02 5.71 13.61
C ALA A 121 6.20 6.56 13.11
N ARG A 122 5.95 7.73 12.52
CA ARG A 122 7.01 8.67 12.10
C ARG A 122 7.77 9.28 13.28
N GLY A 123 7.09 9.60 14.36
CA GLY A 123 7.72 10.13 15.57
C GLY A 123 8.64 9.10 16.24
N ALA A 124 8.30 7.82 16.21
CA ALA A 124 9.11 6.74 16.74
C ALA A 124 10.41 6.47 15.95
N VAL A 125 10.41 6.77 14.65
CA VAL A 125 11.61 6.61 13.79
C VAL A 125 12.57 7.79 13.93
N ALA A 126 12.09 8.96 14.35
CA ALA A 126 12.88 10.19 14.49
C ALA A 126 13.52 10.35 15.90
N ALA A 127 13.18 9.48 16.84
CA ALA A 127 13.71 9.46 18.22
C ALA A 127 14.81 8.41 18.38
#